data_cf0d179db5856c9668fc5bf8416e4acc
#
_entry.id   cf0d179db5856c9668fc5bf8416e4acc
#
_cell.length_a   1.000
_cell.length_b   1.000
_cell.length_c   1.000
_cell.angle_alpha   90.00
_cell.angle_beta   90.00
_cell.angle_gamma   90.00
#
_symmetry.space_group_name_H-M   'P 1'
#
loop_
_entity.id
_entity.type
_entity.pdbx_description
1 polymer ?
#
loop_
_entity_poly.entity_id
_entity_poly.type
_entity_poly.pdbx_seq_one_letter_code
_entity_poly.pdbx_strand_id
1 'polypeptide(L)'
;MKNYLIALIAACPVVAAAAQTRPATDYIDPMIGTRSMGHVFPGACVPHGIVQLSPDTEMVPHNIDGKYQPEAYRYCAGYQYDDPTIVGFSHTHLSGTGHSDLGDILLMPTVGEIRTERGTAEHPETGYRSRFSHERERAAAGYYEVMLDDYGIRAQLTATERVGLHKYTYPA
;
A
#
# COMPACT_ATOMS: atom_id res chain seq x y z
N MET A 1 29.12 -52.11 -57.93
CA MET A 1 27.95 -51.69 -57.16
C MET A 1 28.45 -50.72 -56.09
N LYS A 2 28.10 -49.42 -56.20
CA LYS A 2 28.54 -48.33 -55.25
C LYS A 2 27.42 -48.13 -54.27
N ASN A 3 27.65 -48.44 -52.97
CA ASN A 3 26.70 -48.20 -51.91
C ASN A 3 26.84 -46.73 -51.46
N TYR A 4 25.80 -45.94 -51.66
CA TYR A 4 25.73 -44.58 -51.14
C TYR A 4 25.06 -44.65 -49.76
N LEU A 5 25.83 -44.35 -48.72
CA LEU A 5 25.33 -44.18 -47.35
C LEU A 5 24.72 -42.77 -47.22
N ILE A 6 23.42 -42.68 -47.15
CA ILE A 6 22.73 -41.40 -46.91
C ILE A 6 22.68 -41.19 -45.39
N ALA A 7 23.49 -40.25 -44.89
CA ALA A 7 23.42 -39.81 -43.51
C ALA A 7 22.27 -38.80 -43.34
N LEU A 8 21.22 -39.22 -42.65
CA LEU A 8 20.10 -38.35 -42.28
C LEU A 8 20.53 -37.50 -41.03
N ILE A 9 20.87 -36.24 -41.23
CA ILE A 9 21.13 -35.31 -40.13
C ILE A 9 19.76 -34.82 -39.63
N ALA A 10 19.31 -35.33 -38.50
CA ALA A 10 18.13 -34.84 -37.81
C ALA A 10 18.46 -33.45 -37.19
N ALA A 11 18.00 -32.39 -37.83
CA ALA A 11 18.04 -31.05 -37.26
C ALA A 11 17.02 -30.97 -36.13
N CYS A 12 17.49 -31.09 -34.89
CA CYS A 12 16.67 -30.84 -33.71
C CYS A 12 16.51 -29.28 -33.56
N PRO A 13 15.29 -28.75 -33.64
CA PRO A 13 15.12 -27.30 -33.39
C PRO A 13 15.43 -27.00 -31.92
N VAL A 14 16.54 -26.33 -31.68
CA VAL A 14 16.81 -25.76 -30.37
C VAL A 14 15.82 -24.59 -30.17
N VAL A 15 14.71 -24.88 -29.49
CA VAL A 15 13.80 -23.86 -29.00
C VAL A 15 14.57 -23.08 -27.89
N ALA A 16 15.15 -21.97 -28.25
CA ALA A 16 15.67 -21.03 -27.26
C ALA A 16 14.48 -20.53 -26.43
N ALA A 17 14.28 -21.10 -25.26
CA ALA A 17 13.39 -20.54 -24.26
C ALA A 17 13.97 -19.17 -23.87
N ALA A 18 13.44 -18.09 -24.43
CA ALA A 18 13.71 -16.75 -23.95
C ALA A 18 13.20 -16.72 -22.50
N ALA A 19 14.13 -16.68 -21.55
CA ALA A 19 13.78 -16.46 -20.16
C ALA A 19 13.10 -15.07 -20.11
N GLN A 20 11.79 -15.04 -19.86
CA GLN A 20 11.08 -13.80 -19.61
C GLN A 20 11.64 -13.25 -18.30
N THR A 21 12.52 -12.29 -18.39
CA THR A 21 13.00 -11.54 -17.24
C THR A 21 11.83 -10.71 -16.75
N ARG A 22 11.38 -10.98 -15.52
CA ARG A 22 10.39 -10.15 -14.85
C ARG A 22 10.94 -8.72 -14.72
N PRO A 23 10.10 -7.68 -14.90
CA PRO A 23 10.50 -6.31 -14.56
C PRO A 23 11.08 -6.24 -13.14
N ALA A 24 12.07 -5.41 -12.91
CA ALA A 24 12.68 -5.27 -11.59
C ALA A 24 11.66 -4.85 -10.52
N THR A 25 10.63 -4.11 -10.91
CA THR A 25 9.50 -3.71 -10.05
C THR A 25 8.69 -4.87 -9.49
N ASP A 26 8.68 -6.02 -10.16
CA ASP A 26 7.94 -7.21 -9.69
C ASP A 26 8.63 -7.93 -8.51
N TYR A 27 9.87 -7.54 -8.20
CA TYR A 27 10.61 -8.04 -7.04
C TYR A 27 10.50 -7.12 -5.83
N ILE A 28 9.80 -5.99 -5.95
CA ILE A 28 9.55 -5.05 -4.85
C ILE A 28 8.27 -5.46 -4.14
N ASP A 29 8.38 -5.73 -2.84
CA ASP A 29 7.25 -5.94 -1.95
C ASP A 29 7.15 -4.78 -0.95
N PRO A 30 6.24 -3.81 -1.17
CA PRO A 30 6.07 -2.66 -0.28
C PRO A 30 5.55 -3.04 1.10
N MET A 31 5.04 -4.26 1.31
CA MET A 31 4.55 -4.70 2.61
C MET A 31 5.68 -5.10 3.58
N ILE A 32 6.90 -5.29 3.08
CA ILE A 32 8.06 -5.60 3.93
C ILE A 32 8.36 -4.41 4.86
N GLY A 33 8.35 -4.68 6.18
CA GLY A 33 8.60 -3.67 7.21
C GLY A 33 7.36 -2.91 7.68
N THR A 34 6.17 -3.24 7.20
CA THR A 34 4.90 -2.60 7.63
C THR A 34 4.33 -3.14 8.94
N ARG A 35 5.00 -4.13 9.54
CA ARG A 35 4.58 -4.78 10.80
C ARG A 35 5.50 -4.41 11.96
N SER A 36 4.95 -4.41 13.17
CA SER A 36 5.68 -4.16 14.42
C SER A 36 6.43 -2.81 14.41
N MET A 37 7.74 -2.81 14.64
CA MET A 37 8.59 -1.61 14.64
C MET A 37 9.39 -1.45 13.33
N GLY A 38 8.86 -1.93 12.21
CA GLY A 38 9.51 -1.76 10.89
C GLY A 38 9.39 -0.34 10.34
N HIS A 39 8.35 0.39 10.72
CA HIS A 39 8.10 1.78 10.35
C HIS A 39 8.19 2.04 8.84
N VAL A 40 7.49 1.22 8.07
CA VAL A 40 7.39 1.36 6.61
C VAL A 40 5.93 1.54 6.22
N PHE A 41 5.65 2.41 5.28
CA PHE A 41 4.35 2.59 4.67
C PHE A 41 4.25 1.80 3.34
N PRO A 42 3.12 1.15 3.02
CA PRO A 42 2.98 0.33 1.81
C PRO A 42 2.55 1.11 0.57
N GLY A 43 2.28 2.40 0.71
CA GLY A 43 1.63 3.20 -0.31
C GLY A 43 2.49 3.60 -1.49
N ALA A 44 1.87 4.30 -2.44
CA ALA A 44 2.49 4.69 -3.69
C ALA A 44 3.43 5.89 -3.52
N CYS A 45 4.67 5.74 -3.96
CA CYS A 45 5.62 6.84 -4.07
C CYS A 45 6.55 6.63 -5.27
N VAL A 46 7.24 7.68 -5.67
CA VAL A 46 8.34 7.62 -6.63
C VAL A 46 9.64 8.04 -5.96
N PRO A 47 10.81 7.59 -6.45
CA PRO A 47 12.10 8.00 -5.89
C PRO A 47 12.22 9.53 -5.83
N HIS A 48 12.59 10.05 -4.65
CA HIS A 48 12.76 11.48 -4.40
C HIS A 48 11.51 12.36 -4.57
N GLY A 49 10.30 11.74 -4.62
CA GLY A 49 9.04 12.48 -4.63
C GLY A 49 8.73 13.10 -3.26
N ILE A 50 8.00 14.22 -3.24
CA ILE A 50 7.47 14.85 -2.02
C ILE A 50 6.12 14.24 -1.61
N VAL A 51 5.51 13.42 -2.46
CA VAL A 51 4.26 12.71 -2.20
C VAL A 51 4.55 11.24 -1.96
N GLN A 52 4.13 10.77 -0.79
CA GLN A 52 4.08 9.36 -0.39
C GLN A 52 2.63 9.07 -0.01
N LEU A 53 1.84 8.62 -0.98
CA LEU A 53 0.40 8.42 -0.82
C LEU A 53 0.12 7.03 -0.28
N SER A 54 -0.32 6.94 0.98
CA SER A 54 -0.45 5.66 1.69
C SER A 54 -1.68 5.62 2.59
N PRO A 55 -2.20 4.42 2.91
CA PRO A 55 -3.16 4.28 3.98
C PRO A 55 -2.54 4.56 5.34
N ASP A 56 -3.35 5.10 6.23
CA ASP A 56 -3.08 5.22 7.66
C ASP A 56 -4.04 4.32 8.43
N THR A 57 -3.53 3.46 9.30
CA THR A 57 -4.36 2.62 10.16
C THR A 57 -4.64 3.30 11.49
N GLU A 58 -3.72 4.16 11.94
CA GLU A 58 -3.93 5.05 13.08
C GLU A 58 -3.03 6.30 12.94
N MET A 59 -3.47 7.37 13.56
CA MET A 59 -2.73 8.62 13.67
C MET A 59 -2.72 9.07 15.13
N VAL A 60 -1.60 8.90 15.80
CA VAL A 60 -1.43 9.26 17.20
C VAL A 60 -0.57 10.52 17.27
N PRO A 61 -1.07 11.62 17.85
CA PRO A 61 -0.27 12.80 18.07
C PRO A 61 0.94 12.48 18.96
N HIS A 62 2.11 13.00 18.60
CA HIS A 62 3.33 12.82 19.38
C HIS A 62 3.20 13.33 20.81
N ASN A 63 2.41 14.36 20.99
CA ASN A 63 2.20 15.00 22.29
C ASN A 63 0.72 15.36 22.48
N ILE A 64 0.15 15.01 23.63
CA ILE A 64 -1.19 15.44 24.05
C ILE A 64 -1.05 16.10 25.40
N ASP A 65 -1.50 17.36 25.51
CA ASP A 65 -1.44 18.18 26.74
C ASP A 65 -0.04 18.24 27.36
N GLY A 66 1.00 18.37 26.53
CA GLY A 66 2.39 18.43 26.96
C GLY A 66 3.00 17.09 27.34
N LYS A 67 2.29 15.97 27.15
CA LYS A 67 2.76 14.61 27.47
C LYS A 67 3.03 13.81 26.21
N TYR A 68 4.22 13.23 26.14
CA TYR A 68 4.58 12.29 25.08
C TYR A 68 3.66 11.08 25.05
N GLN A 69 3.25 10.69 23.84
CA GLN A 69 2.41 9.53 23.58
C GLN A 69 3.28 8.39 23.00
N PRO A 70 3.56 7.32 23.75
CA PRO A 70 4.41 6.21 23.27
C PRO A 70 3.88 5.53 22.01
N GLU A 71 2.57 5.45 21.84
CA GLU A 71 1.92 4.87 20.66
C GLU A 71 2.24 5.66 19.37
N ALA A 72 2.57 6.95 19.47
CA ALA A 72 2.99 7.75 18.33
C ALA A 72 4.23 7.19 17.63
N TYR A 73 5.12 6.53 18.39
CA TYR A 73 6.30 5.88 17.84
C TYR A 73 5.93 4.67 16.96
N ARG A 74 4.96 3.87 17.39
CA ARG A 74 4.45 2.72 16.63
C ARG A 74 3.87 3.16 15.27
N TYR A 75 3.14 4.28 15.26
CA TYR A 75 2.42 4.78 14.08
C TYR A 75 3.16 5.89 13.33
N CYS A 76 4.45 6.07 13.53
CA CYS A 76 5.21 7.13 12.85
C CYS A 76 5.25 7.01 11.32
N ALA A 77 5.00 5.83 10.75
CA ALA A 77 4.83 5.62 9.32
C ALA A 77 3.35 5.51 8.89
N GLY A 78 2.40 5.75 9.81
CA GLY A 78 0.95 5.77 9.55
C GLY A 78 0.28 4.41 9.46
N TYR A 79 0.93 3.40 8.93
CA TYR A 79 0.37 2.08 8.67
C TYR A 79 0.98 1.00 9.58
N GLN A 80 0.13 0.10 10.08
CA GLN A 80 0.53 -1.14 10.75
C GLN A 80 -0.23 -2.32 10.16
N TYR A 81 0.49 -3.33 9.68
CA TYR A 81 -0.08 -4.51 9.03
C TYR A 81 -1.09 -5.28 9.89
N ASP A 82 -0.86 -5.33 11.21
CA ASP A 82 -1.71 -6.09 12.12
C ASP A 82 -3.00 -5.36 12.53
N ASP A 83 -3.19 -4.13 12.08
CA ASP A 83 -4.39 -3.35 12.40
C ASP A 83 -5.57 -3.74 11.49
N PRO A 84 -6.81 -3.80 12.05
CA PRO A 84 -7.98 -4.23 11.30
C PRO A 84 -8.71 -3.11 10.55
N THR A 85 -8.30 -1.86 10.72
CA THR A 85 -9.03 -0.69 10.18
C THR A 85 -8.09 0.35 9.58
N ILE A 86 -8.62 1.09 8.59
CA ILE A 86 -7.97 2.26 7.96
C ILE A 86 -8.73 3.52 8.39
N VAL A 87 -8.01 4.57 8.77
CA VAL A 87 -8.58 5.89 9.09
C VAL A 87 -8.59 6.84 7.89
N GLY A 88 -7.84 6.54 6.85
CA GLY A 88 -7.79 7.30 5.62
C GLY A 88 -6.51 7.10 4.84
N PHE A 89 -6.29 7.98 3.87
CA PHE A 89 -5.12 7.98 2.99
C PHE A 89 -4.48 9.36 3.03
N SER A 90 -3.28 9.47 3.59
CA SER A 90 -2.55 10.72 3.64
C SER A 90 -1.43 10.80 2.59
N HIS A 91 -0.93 12.01 2.33
CA HIS A 91 -0.03 12.29 1.20
C HIS A 91 1.43 12.36 1.60
N THR A 92 1.73 12.36 2.88
CA THR A 92 3.11 12.50 3.37
C THR A 92 3.43 11.41 4.38
N HIS A 93 4.42 10.59 4.06
CA HIS A 93 4.92 9.54 4.93
C HIS A 93 6.44 9.48 4.85
N LEU A 94 7.06 8.91 5.88
CA LEU A 94 8.49 8.67 5.91
C LEU A 94 8.79 7.31 6.54
N SER A 95 9.51 6.46 5.83
CA SER A 95 9.95 5.17 6.34
C SER A 95 11.15 5.31 7.25
N GLY A 96 11.19 4.50 8.33
CA GLY A 96 12.32 4.45 9.25
C GLY A 96 12.45 5.65 10.18
N THR A 97 11.48 6.57 10.19
CA THR A 97 11.43 7.67 11.17
C THR A 97 10.97 7.14 12.52
N GLY A 98 11.27 7.85 13.60
CA GLY A 98 10.75 7.58 14.93
C GLY A 98 9.82 8.66 15.44
N HIS A 99 9.27 9.49 14.54
CA HIS A 99 8.47 10.65 14.88
C HIS A 99 7.22 10.73 13.99
N SER A 100 6.11 11.17 14.55
CA SER A 100 4.81 11.30 13.89
C SER A 100 4.57 12.71 13.34
N ASP A 101 5.49 13.22 12.53
CA ASP A 101 5.43 14.59 11.98
C ASP A 101 4.67 14.70 10.66
N LEU A 102 4.34 13.57 10.05
CA LEU A 102 3.73 13.48 8.72
C LEU A 102 2.31 12.91 8.83
N GLY A 103 1.69 12.60 7.72
CA GLY A 103 0.29 12.21 7.63
C GLY A 103 -0.61 13.37 7.19
N ASP A 104 0.00 14.35 6.50
CA ASP A 104 -0.72 15.54 6.03
C ASP A 104 -1.71 15.22 4.92
N ILE A 105 -2.79 15.99 4.90
CA ILE A 105 -3.86 15.92 3.91
C ILE A 105 -4.46 14.51 3.86
N LEU A 106 -5.05 14.10 4.98
CA LEU A 106 -5.78 12.82 5.10
C LEU A 106 -7.14 12.92 4.39
N LEU A 107 -7.41 11.97 3.49
CA LEU A 107 -8.68 11.80 2.81
C LEU A 107 -9.30 10.45 3.16
N MET A 108 -10.57 10.43 3.52
CA MET A 108 -11.34 9.20 3.73
C MET A 108 -12.64 9.26 2.92
N PRO A 109 -12.78 8.42 1.87
CA PRO A 109 -14.02 8.31 1.14
C PRO A 109 -15.06 7.55 1.97
N THR A 110 -16.30 8.05 2.01
CA THR A 110 -17.39 7.44 2.75
C THR A 110 -18.69 7.44 1.94
N VAL A 111 -19.66 6.64 2.35
CA VAL A 111 -21.04 6.68 1.88
C VAL A 111 -22.00 6.80 3.07
N GLY A 112 -23.18 7.36 2.85
CA GLY A 112 -24.20 7.52 3.87
C GLY A 112 -24.01 8.78 4.71
N GLU A 113 -24.21 8.67 6.02
CA GLU A 113 -24.11 9.78 6.96
C GLU A 113 -22.65 10.26 7.10
N ILE A 114 -22.44 11.58 7.04
CA ILE A 114 -21.13 12.18 7.27
C ILE A 114 -20.80 12.13 8.76
N ARG A 115 -19.69 11.49 9.08
CA ARG A 115 -19.13 11.44 10.43
C ARG A 115 -17.80 12.21 10.44
N THR A 116 -17.57 12.97 11.48
CA THR A 116 -16.36 13.79 11.66
C THR A 116 -15.38 13.16 12.66
N GLU A 117 -15.89 12.31 13.52
CA GLU A 117 -15.07 11.58 14.49
C GLU A 117 -14.42 10.36 13.85
N ARG A 118 -13.23 10.04 14.29
CA ARG A 118 -12.43 8.92 13.74
C ARG A 118 -13.02 7.56 14.11
N GLY A 119 -13.63 7.44 15.29
CA GLY A 119 -13.97 6.17 15.91
C GLY A 119 -12.74 5.43 16.45
N THR A 120 -12.91 4.22 16.96
CA THR A 120 -11.82 3.36 17.42
C THR A 120 -11.70 2.10 16.57
N ALA A 121 -10.58 1.39 16.65
CA ALA A 121 -10.39 0.13 15.92
C ALA A 121 -11.39 -0.95 16.37
N GLU A 122 -11.77 -0.96 17.66
CA GLU A 122 -12.76 -1.86 18.24
C GLU A 122 -14.20 -1.49 17.86
N HIS A 123 -14.46 -0.19 17.68
CA HIS A 123 -15.77 0.38 17.37
C HIS A 123 -15.70 1.33 16.16
N PRO A 124 -15.35 0.83 14.96
CA PRO A 124 -15.23 1.66 13.76
C PRO A 124 -16.56 2.31 13.36
N GLU A 125 -17.68 1.68 13.67
CA GLU A 125 -19.05 2.18 13.41
C GLU A 125 -19.38 3.49 14.15
N THR A 126 -18.60 3.86 15.16
CA THR A 126 -18.77 5.14 15.88
C THR A 126 -18.15 6.33 15.17
N GLY A 127 -17.40 6.10 14.08
CA GLY A 127 -16.68 7.14 13.35
C GLY A 127 -16.64 6.91 11.85
N TYR A 128 -15.67 7.51 11.18
CA TYR A 128 -15.49 7.42 9.72
C TYR A 128 -14.48 6.35 9.29
N ARG A 129 -13.71 5.70 10.19
CA ARG A 129 -12.77 4.63 9.80
C ARG A 129 -13.49 3.43 9.22
N SER A 130 -12.79 2.63 8.47
CA SER A 130 -13.33 1.41 7.86
C SER A 130 -12.47 0.20 8.15
N ARG A 131 -13.12 -0.92 8.39
CA ARG A 131 -12.48 -2.24 8.34
C ARG A 131 -11.99 -2.54 6.94
N PHE A 132 -10.97 -3.37 6.85
CA PHE A 132 -10.42 -3.89 5.61
C PHE A 132 -9.84 -5.30 5.82
N SER A 133 -9.50 -5.97 4.72
CA SER A 133 -8.85 -7.28 4.75
C SER A 133 -7.67 -7.31 3.79
N HIS A 134 -6.58 -7.94 4.21
CA HIS A 134 -5.40 -8.16 3.35
C HIS A 134 -5.69 -9.04 2.12
N GLU A 135 -6.76 -9.85 2.14
CA GLU A 135 -7.22 -10.57 0.95
C GLU A 135 -7.71 -9.64 -0.17
N ARG A 136 -8.09 -8.41 0.21
CA ARG A 136 -8.58 -7.36 -0.69
C ARG A 136 -7.70 -6.11 -0.65
N GLU A 137 -6.45 -6.29 -0.25
CA GLU A 137 -5.40 -5.28 -0.23
C GLU A 137 -4.29 -5.68 -1.21
N ARG A 138 -3.74 -4.73 -1.91
CA ARG A 138 -2.61 -4.93 -2.81
C ARG A 138 -1.67 -3.73 -2.79
N ALA A 139 -0.40 -3.99 -2.55
CA ALA A 139 0.67 -3.02 -2.73
C ALA A 139 1.63 -3.49 -3.83
N ALA A 140 2.13 -2.56 -4.61
CA ALA A 140 3.16 -2.77 -5.63
C ALA A 140 3.97 -1.48 -5.79
N ALA A 141 5.11 -1.55 -6.46
CA ALA A 141 5.91 -0.35 -6.73
C ALA A 141 5.06 0.75 -7.38
N GLY A 142 4.88 1.87 -6.71
CA GLY A 142 4.10 3.03 -7.17
C GLY A 142 2.57 2.84 -7.20
N TYR A 143 2.05 1.80 -6.58
CA TYR A 143 0.62 1.51 -6.56
C TYR A 143 0.16 0.88 -5.25
N TYR A 144 -1.01 1.31 -4.77
CA TYR A 144 -1.71 0.71 -3.64
C TYR A 144 -3.21 0.60 -3.91
N GLU A 145 -3.83 -0.45 -3.41
CA GLU A 145 -5.27 -0.69 -3.55
C GLU A 145 -5.81 -1.43 -2.33
N VAL A 146 -7.00 -1.04 -1.90
CA VAL A 146 -7.72 -1.72 -0.81
C VAL A 146 -9.23 -1.57 -0.96
N MET A 147 -9.99 -2.54 -0.43
CA MET A 147 -11.42 -2.43 -0.23
C MET A 147 -11.71 -1.92 1.19
N LEU A 148 -12.45 -0.83 1.29
CA LEU A 148 -13.02 -0.31 2.54
C LEU A 148 -14.34 -1.03 2.80
N ASP A 149 -14.31 -1.99 3.71
CA ASP A 149 -15.39 -2.98 3.89
C ASP A 149 -16.69 -2.37 4.39
N ASP A 150 -16.61 -1.40 5.30
CA ASP A 150 -17.78 -0.75 5.89
C ASP A 150 -18.53 0.14 4.88
N TYR A 151 -17.85 0.58 3.84
CA TYR A 151 -18.41 1.46 2.80
C TYR A 151 -18.59 0.78 1.44
N GLY A 152 -18.00 -0.40 1.24
CA GLY A 152 -17.98 -1.05 -0.07
C GLY A 152 -17.21 -0.25 -1.13
N ILE A 153 -16.28 0.60 -0.71
CA ILE A 153 -15.51 1.48 -1.60
C ILE A 153 -14.15 0.84 -1.89
N ARG A 154 -13.84 0.69 -3.18
CA ARG A 154 -12.50 0.34 -3.62
C ARG A 154 -11.66 1.60 -3.78
N ALA A 155 -10.61 1.72 -3.00
CA ALA A 155 -9.63 2.79 -3.08
C ALA A 155 -8.40 2.33 -3.85
N GLN A 156 -7.96 3.10 -4.84
CA GLN A 156 -6.75 2.86 -5.63
C GLN A 156 -5.91 4.13 -5.63
N LEU A 157 -4.62 3.99 -5.35
CA LEU A 157 -3.69 5.10 -5.17
C LEU A 157 -2.47 4.93 -6.06
N THR A 158 -2.01 6.05 -6.63
CA THR A 158 -0.70 6.15 -7.27
C THR A 158 -0.15 7.57 -7.09
N ALA A 159 1.13 7.76 -7.31
CA ALA A 159 1.77 9.05 -7.10
C ALA A 159 2.78 9.37 -8.20
N THR A 160 2.96 10.66 -8.46
CA THR A 160 4.12 11.23 -9.13
C THR A 160 5.02 11.91 -8.08
N GLU A 161 6.06 12.59 -8.51
CA GLU A 161 6.93 13.34 -7.59
C GLU A 161 6.18 14.38 -6.73
N ARG A 162 5.06 14.94 -7.24
CA ARG A 162 4.36 16.08 -6.63
C ARG A 162 2.85 15.95 -6.57
N VAL A 163 2.29 14.85 -7.07
CA VAL A 163 0.83 14.66 -7.13
C VAL A 163 0.47 13.27 -6.63
N GLY A 164 -0.43 13.19 -5.65
CA GLY A 164 -1.12 11.98 -5.26
C GLY A 164 -2.40 11.84 -6.08
N LEU A 165 -2.63 10.69 -6.71
CA LEU A 165 -3.84 10.39 -7.45
C LEU A 165 -4.65 9.33 -6.73
N HIS A 166 -5.89 9.68 -6.39
CA HIS A 166 -6.86 8.78 -5.80
C HIS A 166 -7.92 8.42 -6.83
N LYS A 167 -8.27 7.13 -6.88
CA LYS A 167 -9.46 6.67 -7.59
C LYS A 167 -10.33 5.88 -6.64
N TYR A 168 -11.55 6.34 -6.41
CA TYR A 168 -12.52 5.68 -5.57
C TYR A 168 -13.67 5.12 -6.42
N THR A 169 -13.92 3.82 -6.28
CA THR A 169 -15.08 3.17 -6.92
C THR A 169 -16.09 2.89 -5.83
N TYR A 170 -17.23 3.56 -5.92
CA TYR A 170 -18.33 3.46 -4.98
C TYR A 170 -19.24 2.26 -5.31
N PRO A 171 -19.97 1.71 -4.32
CA PRO A 171 -20.99 0.71 -4.58
C PRO A 171 -22.09 1.26 -5.47
N ALA A 172 -22.76 0.37 -6.24
CA ALA A 172 -23.85 0.72 -7.14
C ALA A 172 -25.13 1.06 -6.37
#